data_605f8b6e9a6fd405de647198a49992fd
#
_entry.id   605f8b6e9a6fd405de647198a49992fd
#
_cell.length_a   1.000
_cell.length_b   1.000
_cell.length_c   1.000
_cell.angle_alpha   90.00
_cell.angle_beta   90.00
_cell.angle_gamma   90.00
#
_symmetry.space_group_name_H-M   'P 1'
#
loop_
_entity.id
_entity.type
_entity.pdbx_description
1 polymer ?
#
loop_
_entity_poly.entity_id
_entity_poly.type
_entity_poly.pdbx_seq_one_letter_code
_entity_poly.pdbx_strand_id
1 'polypeptide(L)'
;VGIGALFGLYDWRFEVMGLVRHTNHLEACYNVGPHTISFPRIKDASSLNLNGKYFTSDDDFKKLIAILRLAVPYTGLILTAREAPDVRSEAMAFGVSQIDGGTKLELGSYSASRNEEQNLNREQFKINDGRSLADVINELIDNDYIPSFCTACYRLGRTGEHFMEFSVPGFIKRYCTPNAILTLSEYIVDYASPELAEKGWKAIEKNMADLDEGMKQSILKKIDRIKKGERDLYY
;
A
#
# COMPACT_ATOMS: atom_id res chain seq x y z
N VAL A 1 -7.39 8.56 -10.99
CA VAL A 1 -7.22 7.39 -11.86
C VAL A 1 -6.08 6.55 -11.33
N GLY A 2 -6.24 5.22 -11.24
CA GLY A 2 -5.16 4.24 -11.07
C GLY A 2 -4.80 3.63 -12.43
N ILE A 3 -3.52 3.43 -12.69
CA ILE A 3 -3.04 2.71 -13.87
C ILE A 3 -2.24 1.48 -13.44
N GLY A 4 -1.98 0.56 -14.36
CA GLY A 4 -1.18 -0.62 -14.06
C GLY A 4 -0.89 -1.46 -15.28
N ALA A 5 0.06 -2.39 -15.11
CA ALA A 5 0.40 -3.41 -16.11
C ALA A 5 0.62 -4.74 -15.41
N LEU A 6 0.26 -5.84 -16.09
CA LEU A 6 0.58 -7.20 -15.65
C LEU A 6 1.92 -7.61 -16.25
N PHE A 7 2.95 -7.64 -15.42
CA PHE A 7 4.31 -7.96 -15.84
C PHE A 7 4.50 -9.47 -16.06
N GLY A 8 5.23 -9.82 -17.12
CA GLY A 8 5.50 -11.20 -17.53
C GLY A 8 4.80 -11.63 -18.80
N LEU A 9 3.93 -10.83 -19.39
CA LEU A 9 3.33 -11.03 -20.72
C LEU A 9 4.30 -10.65 -21.84
N TYR A 10 5.03 -9.57 -21.63
CA TYR A 10 6.04 -9.05 -22.53
C TYR A 10 7.26 -8.53 -21.75
N ASP A 11 8.23 -7.91 -22.46
CA ASP A 11 9.42 -7.33 -21.82
C ASP A 11 9.02 -6.27 -20.79
N TRP A 12 9.46 -6.44 -19.55
CA TRP A 12 9.11 -5.55 -18.45
C TRP A 12 9.55 -4.09 -18.67
N ARG A 13 10.61 -3.86 -19.45
CA ARG A 13 11.09 -2.51 -19.77
C ARG A 13 10.11 -1.77 -20.66
N PHE A 14 9.48 -2.50 -21.59
CA PHE A 14 8.43 -1.96 -22.44
C PHE A 14 7.22 -1.55 -21.62
N GLU A 15 6.80 -2.39 -20.67
CA GLU A 15 5.66 -2.11 -19.78
C GLU A 15 5.93 -0.91 -18.88
N VAL A 16 7.13 -0.81 -18.28
CA VAL A 16 7.54 0.35 -17.47
C VAL A 16 7.52 1.62 -18.31
N MET A 17 8.09 1.58 -19.52
CA MET A 17 8.08 2.72 -20.43
C MET A 17 6.64 3.12 -20.81
N GLY A 18 5.77 2.14 -21.03
CA GLY A 18 4.34 2.35 -21.29
C GLY A 18 3.64 3.09 -20.14
N LEU A 19 3.87 2.65 -18.91
CA LEU A 19 3.31 3.30 -17.71
C LEU A 19 3.80 4.74 -17.53
N VAL A 20 5.09 4.99 -17.73
CA VAL A 20 5.66 6.35 -17.63
C VAL A 20 5.09 7.25 -18.74
N ARG A 21 5.02 6.76 -19.98
CA ARG A 21 4.43 7.52 -21.10
C ARG A 21 2.93 7.78 -20.90
N HIS A 22 2.19 6.82 -20.36
CA HIS A 22 0.79 7.01 -20.01
C HIS A 22 0.63 8.08 -18.92
N THR A 23 1.49 8.07 -17.90
CA THR A 23 1.53 9.13 -16.89
C THR A 23 1.73 10.50 -17.53
N ASN A 24 2.77 10.66 -18.36
CA ASN A 24 3.05 11.92 -19.06
C ASN A 24 1.89 12.37 -19.94
N HIS A 25 1.19 11.43 -20.60
CA HIS A 25 0.00 11.74 -21.39
C HIS A 25 -1.14 12.27 -20.52
N LEU A 26 -1.41 11.64 -19.38
CA LEU A 26 -2.45 12.07 -18.44
C LEU A 26 -2.14 13.49 -17.91
N GLU A 27 -0.90 13.75 -17.54
CA GLU A 27 -0.46 15.06 -17.07
C GLU A 27 -0.59 16.13 -18.17
N ALA A 28 -0.13 15.82 -19.39
CA ALA A 28 -0.18 16.77 -20.49
C ALA A 28 -1.60 17.09 -20.98
N CYS A 29 -2.50 16.11 -20.99
CA CYS A 29 -3.85 16.28 -21.52
C CYS A 29 -4.86 16.75 -20.46
N TYR A 30 -4.66 16.39 -19.19
CA TYR A 30 -5.65 16.56 -18.13
C TYR A 30 -5.10 17.28 -16.90
N ASN A 31 -3.82 17.64 -16.88
CA ASN A 31 -3.13 18.21 -15.72
C ASN A 31 -3.20 17.32 -14.45
N VAL A 32 -3.50 16.03 -14.64
CA VAL A 32 -3.68 15.07 -13.56
C VAL A 32 -2.94 13.78 -13.89
N GLY A 33 -1.90 13.45 -13.14
CA GLY A 33 -1.23 12.16 -13.21
C GLY A 33 -1.98 11.05 -12.46
N PRO A 34 -1.47 9.80 -12.51
CA PRO A 34 -2.10 8.69 -11.82
C PRO A 34 -1.97 8.84 -10.30
N HIS A 35 -3.08 8.57 -9.59
CA HIS A 35 -3.09 8.50 -8.14
C HIS A 35 -2.32 7.28 -7.63
N THR A 36 -2.40 6.17 -8.38
CA THR A 36 -1.72 4.91 -8.05
C THR A 36 -1.23 4.21 -9.32
N ILE A 37 -0.11 3.49 -9.18
CA ILE A 37 0.38 2.54 -10.18
C ILE A 37 0.44 1.16 -9.54
N SER A 38 -0.20 0.16 -10.19
CA SER A 38 -0.16 -1.25 -9.82
C SER A 38 0.70 -2.03 -10.82
N PHE A 39 1.57 -2.90 -10.32
CA PHE A 39 2.55 -3.62 -11.14
C PHE A 39 2.62 -5.11 -10.77
N PRO A 40 1.47 -5.83 -10.75
CA PRO A 40 1.49 -7.26 -10.45
C PRO A 40 2.29 -8.04 -11.49
N ARG A 41 2.99 -9.09 -11.04
CA ARG A 41 3.61 -10.08 -11.93
C ARG A 41 2.69 -11.27 -12.17
N ILE A 42 2.85 -11.93 -13.32
CA ILE A 42 2.22 -13.22 -13.56
C ILE A 42 2.76 -14.23 -12.53
N LYS A 43 1.85 -14.93 -11.89
CA LYS A 43 2.11 -16.08 -11.02
C LYS A 43 1.36 -17.30 -11.56
N ASP A 44 1.69 -18.47 -11.06
CA ASP A 44 1.07 -19.72 -11.46
C ASP A 44 -0.46 -19.63 -11.40
N ALA A 45 -1.12 -20.02 -12.46
CA ALA A 45 -2.55 -20.16 -12.55
C ALA A 45 -2.87 -21.43 -13.33
N SER A 46 -3.92 -22.15 -12.94
CA SER A 46 -4.29 -23.44 -13.52
C SER A 46 -4.57 -23.39 -15.02
N SER A 47 -4.88 -22.22 -15.57
CA SER A 47 -5.24 -22.01 -16.98
C SER A 47 -4.13 -21.41 -17.86
N LEU A 48 -2.94 -21.13 -17.30
CA LEU A 48 -1.88 -20.41 -18.01
C LEU A 48 -0.74 -21.35 -18.41
N ASN A 49 -0.61 -21.57 -19.71
CA ASN A 49 0.55 -22.26 -20.29
C ASN A 49 1.46 -21.20 -20.96
N LEU A 50 2.26 -20.52 -20.14
CA LEU A 50 3.21 -19.51 -20.61
C LEU A 50 4.57 -20.12 -20.84
N ASN A 51 5.18 -19.81 -21.98
CA ASN A 51 6.53 -20.28 -22.32
C ASN A 51 7.66 -19.58 -21.55
N GLY A 52 7.35 -18.81 -20.51
CA GLY A 52 8.30 -18.23 -19.53
C GLY A 52 9.27 -17.17 -20.06
N LYS A 53 9.26 -16.87 -21.35
CA LYS A 53 10.23 -15.98 -22.01
C LYS A 53 10.35 -14.59 -21.38
N TYR A 54 9.26 -14.08 -20.86
CA TYR A 54 9.17 -12.71 -20.33
C TYR A 54 8.92 -12.67 -18.82
N PHE A 55 9.11 -13.78 -18.12
CA PHE A 55 8.97 -13.77 -16.66
C PHE A 55 9.94 -12.77 -16.02
N THR A 56 9.39 -11.93 -15.17
CA THR A 56 10.15 -10.92 -14.48
C THR A 56 10.78 -11.51 -13.23
N SER A 57 12.11 -11.53 -13.15
CA SER A 57 12.84 -11.97 -11.95
C SER A 57 12.60 -11.04 -10.76
N ASP A 58 12.95 -11.48 -9.54
CA ASP A 58 12.83 -10.63 -8.35
C ASP A 58 13.74 -9.40 -8.42
N ASP A 59 14.92 -9.54 -9.00
CA ASP A 59 15.83 -8.41 -9.19
C ASP A 59 15.30 -7.40 -10.22
N ASP A 60 14.73 -7.87 -11.32
CA ASP A 60 14.10 -7.00 -12.30
C ASP A 60 12.83 -6.36 -11.73
N PHE A 61 12.10 -7.09 -10.88
CA PHE A 61 10.94 -6.56 -10.16
C PHE A 61 11.31 -5.40 -9.22
N LYS A 62 12.36 -5.55 -8.45
CA LYS A 62 12.89 -4.45 -7.60
C LYS A 62 13.35 -3.27 -8.43
N LYS A 63 14.04 -3.52 -9.56
CA LYS A 63 14.46 -2.46 -10.50
C LYS A 63 13.28 -1.69 -11.09
N LEU A 64 12.25 -2.38 -11.56
CA LEU A 64 11.08 -1.69 -12.13
C LEU A 64 10.36 -0.82 -11.09
N ILE A 65 10.26 -1.27 -9.83
CA ILE A 65 9.70 -0.47 -8.73
C ILE A 65 10.52 0.79 -8.51
N ALA A 66 11.85 0.66 -8.41
CA ALA A 66 12.74 1.80 -8.26
C ALA A 66 12.61 2.80 -9.42
N ILE A 67 12.54 2.30 -10.66
CA ILE A 67 12.36 3.15 -11.85
C ILE A 67 11.02 3.89 -11.80
N LEU A 68 9.92 3.19 -11.50
CA LEU A 68 8.60 3.82 -11.38
C LEU A 68 8.58 4.87 -10.26
N ARG A 69 9.22 4.59 -9.12
CA ARG A 69 9.30 5.55 -8.01
C ARG A 69 10.09 6.81 -8.38
N LEU A 70 11.19 6.67 -9.12
CA LEU A 70 11.98 7.81 -9.59
C LEU A 70 11.30 8.58 -10.71
N ALA A 71 10.62 7.89 -11.64
CA ALA A 71 9.95 8.52 -12.78
C ALA A 71 8.64 9.22 -12.38
N VAL A 72 7.90 8.68 -11.40
CA VAL A 72 6.60 9.21 -10.95
C VAL A 72 6.60 9.31 -9.41
N PRO A 73 7.35 10.26 -8.84
CA PRO A 73 7.64 10.28 -7.40
C PRO A 73 6.43 10.55 -6.50
N TYR A 74 5.39 11.18 -7.02
CA TYR A 74 4.20 11.59 -6.26
C TYR A 74 3.13 10.49 -6.14
N THR A 75 3.17 9.45 -7.00
CA THR A 75 2.11 8.43 -7.08
C THR A 75 2.22 7.35 -5.99
N GLY A 76 1.09 6.74 -5.64
CA GLY A 76 1.07 5.52 -4.84
C GLY A 76 1.55 4.31 -5.66
N LEU A 77 2.50 3.53 -5.15
CA LEU A 77 2.93 2.28 -5.76
C LEU A 77 2.33 1.10 -4.97
N ILE A 78 1.50 0.30 -5.66
CA ILE A 78 0.73 -0.79 -5.04
C ILE A 78 1.41 -2.13 -5.26
N LEU A 79 1.76 -2.80 -4.17
CA LEU A 79 2.31 -4.16 -4.14
C LEU A 79 1.26 -5.14 -3.63
N THR A 80 0.99 -6.18 -4.41
CA THR A 80 -0.07 -7.15 -4.09
C THR A 80 0.45 -8.39 -3.38
N ALA A 81 -0.43 -9.14 -2.70
CA ALA A 81 -0.13 -10.42 -2.04
C ALA A 81 0.20 -11.58 -3.01
N ARG A 82 0.29 -11.31 -4.32
CA ARG A 82 0.87 -12.25 -5.29
C ARG A 82 2.33 -12.55 -5.02
N GLU A 83 3.06 -11.58 -4.44
CA GLU A 83 4.45 -11.75 -4.09
C GLU A 83 4.59 -12.45 -2.72
N ALA A 84 5.65 -13.24 -2.58
CA ALA A 84 6.00 -13.88 -1.31
C ALA A 84 6.41 -12.84 -0.25
N PRO A 85 6.27 -13.14 1.05
CA PRO A 85 6.55 -12.20 2.13
C PRO A 85 7.95 -11.57 2.08
N ASP A 86 8.97 -12.36 1.78
CA ASP A 86 10.36 -11.92 1.65
C ASP A 86 10.54 -10.91 0.51
N VAL A 87 10.00 -11.22 -0.68
CA VAL A 87 10.02 -10.30 -1.83
C VAL A 87 9.26 -9.01 -1.53
N ARG A 88 8.13 -9.10 -0.80
CA ARG A 88 7.37 -7.91 -0.38
C ARG A 88 8.16 -7.03 0.56
N SER A 89 8.80 -7.62 1.57
CA SER A 89 9.62 -6.90 2.53
C SER A 89 10.78 -6.17 1.84
N GLU A 90 11.49 -6.84 0.94
CA GLU A 90 12.56 -6.22 0.15
C GLU A 90 12.04 -5.11 -0.78
N ALA A 91 10.90 -5.34 -1.45
CA ALA A 91 10.33 -4.39 -2.41
C ALA A 91 9.90 -3.07 -1.75
N MET A 92 9.49 -3.09 -0.48
CA MET A 92 9.14 -1.87 0.27
C MET A 92 10.27 -0.83 0.26
N ALA A 93 11.51 -1.25 0.39
CA ALA A 93 12.69 -0.36 0.40
C ALA A 93 12.90 0.38 -0.94
N PHE A 94 12.34 -0.13 -2.04
CA PHE A 94 12.42 0.49 -3.37
C PHE A 94 11.32 1.51 -3.66
N GLY A 95 10.47 1.81 -2.67
CA GLY A 95 9.52 2.91 -2.76
C GLY A 95 8.05 2.50 -2.92
N VAL A 96 7.70 1.25 -2.62
CA VAL A 96 6.31 0.84 -2.44
C VAL A 96 5.67 1.67 -1.34
N SER A 97 4.42 2.08 -1.52
CA SER A 97 3.68 2.90 -0.56
C SER A 97 2.32 2.34 -0.18
N GLN A 98 1.85 1.32 -0.87
CA GLN A 98 0.59 0.65 -0.58
C GLN A 98 0.77 -0.86 -0.73
N ILE A 99 0.28 -1.62 0.25
CA ILE A 99 0.24 -3.08 0.21
C ILE A 99 -1.12 -3.58 0.67
N ASP A 100 -1.52 -4.75 0.19
CA ASP A 100 -2.65 -5.48 0.73
C ASP A 100 -2.20 -6.44 1.85
N GLY A 101 -3.11 -6.75 2.76
CA GLY A 101 -2.88 -7.69 3.85
C GLY A 101 -4.14 -8.51 4.13
N GLY A 102 -3.98 -9.81 4.44
CA GLY A 102 -5.09 -10.72 4.70
C GLY A 102 -5.93 -11.03 3.46
N THR A 103 -5.37 -10.89 2.26
CA THR A 103 -6.08 -11.07 0.98
C THR A 103 -6.49 -12.52 0.77
N LYS A 104 -7.75 -12.74 0.41
CA LYS A 104 -8.31 -14.02 -0.02
C LYS A 104 -9.14 -13.82 -1.28
N LEU A 105 -9.00 -14.72 -2.25
CA LEU A 105 -9.66 -14.59 -3.56
C LEU A 105 -10.91 -15.47 -3.72
N GLU A 106 -11.00 -16.57 -2.98
CA GLU A 106 -12.12 -17.49 -3.08
C GLU A 106 -13.41 -16.87 -2.51
N LEU A 107 -14.51 -17.07 -3.19
CA LEU A 107 -15.82 -16.62 -2.72
C LEU A 107 -16.16 -17.25 -1.36
N GLY A 108 -16.49 -16.40 -0.38
CA GLY A 108 -16.81 -16.82 0.98
C GLY A 108 -15.59 -17.12 1.87
N SER A 109 -14.37 -17.03 1.36
CA SER A 109 -13.16 -17.39 2.10
C SER A 109 -12.87 -16.53 3.33
N TYR A 110 -13.42 -15.32 3.41
CA TYR A 110 -13.33 -14.47 4.61
C TYR A 110 -14.17 -15.00 5.78
N SER A 111 -15.18 -15.85 5.50
CA SER A 111 -16.03 -16.51 6.50
C SER A 111 -15.50 -17.90 6.89
N ALA A 112 -14.56 -18.46 6.13
CA ALA A 112 -13.98 -19.78 6.38
C ALA A 112 -12.86 -19.70 7.44
N SER A 113 -12.63 -20.83 8.13
CA SER A 113 -11.52 -20.94 9.08
C SER A 113 -10.17 -20.70 8.40
N ARG A 114 -9.20 -20.16 9.13
CA ARG A 114 -7.87 -19.75 8.65
C ARG A 114 -7.02 -20.83 7.98
N ASN A 115 -7.42 -22.09 8.01
CA ASN A 115 -6.59 -23.25 7.66
C ASN A 115 -6.96 -23.91 6.33
N GLU A 116 -7.80 -23.33 5.50
CA GLU A 116 -8.07 -23.89 4.17
C GLU A 116 -6.97 -23.48 3.19
N GLU A 117 -6.34 -24.48 2.58
CA GLU A 117 -5.38 -24.27 1.49
C GLU A 117 -6.07 -23.65 0.28
N GLN A 118 -5.36 -22.73 -0.37
CA GLN A 118 -5.82 -22.08 -1.58
C GLN A 118 -6.12 -23.10 -2.69
N ASN A 119 -7.34 -23.09 -3.24
CA ASN A 119 -7.74 -23.96 -4.32
C ASN A 119 -7.67 -23.23 -5.66
N LEU A 120 -6.57 -23.40 -6.39
CA LEU A 120 -6.31 -22.74 -7.67
C LEU A 120 -7.34 -23.01 -8.77
N ASN A 121 -8.18 -24.07 -8.64
CA ASN A 121 -9.28 -24.31 -9.58
C ASN A 121 -10.46 -23.35 -9.38
N ARG A 122 -10.51 -22.65 -8.24
CA ARG A 122 -11.56 -21.69 -7.89
C ARG A 122 -11.06 -20.26 -7.87
N GLU A 123 -9.76 -20.04 -8.11
CA GLU A 123 -9.11 -18.76 -7.99
C GLU A 123 -8.37 -18.35 -9.26
N GLN A 124 -8.32 -17.07 -9.55
CA GLN A 124 -7.72 -16.54 -10.78
C GLN A 124 -6.20 -16.70 -10.80
N PHE A 125 -5.55 -16.67 -9.62
CA PHE A 125 -4.10 -16.77 -9.48
C PHE A 125 -3.71 -17.12 -8.04
N LYS A 126 -2.49 -17.56 -7.87
CA LYS A 126 -1.93 -17.91 -6.56
C LYS A 126 -1.64 -16.66 -5.73
N ILE A 127 -2.11 -16.65 -4.49
CA ILE A 127 -1.68 -15.74 -3.43
C ILE A 127 -0.47 -16.39 -2.73
N ASN A 128 0.68 -15.72 -2.75
CA ASN A 128 1.89 -16.24 -2.10
C ASN A 128 2.08 -15.66 -0.68
N ASP A 129 1.43 -14.54 -0.36
CA ASP A 129 1.37 -14.01 1.00
C ASP A 129 -0.04 -14.17 1.59
N GLY A 130 -0.27 -15.27 2.26
CA GLY A 130 -1.52 -15.60 2.96
C GLY A 130 -1.55 -15.15 4.42
N ARG A 131 -0.59 -14.33 4.88
CA ARG A 131 -0.53 -13.84 6.26
C ARG A 131 -1.75 -13.01 6.62
N SER A 132 -2.09 -13.00 7.91
CA SER A 132 -3.16 -12.15 8.40
C SER A 132 -2.79 -10.66 8.30
N LEU A 133 -3.78 -9.78 8.32
CA LEU A 133 -3.56 -8.34 8.37
C LEU A 133 -2.70 -7.95 9.59
N ALA A 134 -2.91 -8.59 10.74
CA ALA A 134 -2.13 -8.35 11.96
C ALA A 134 -0.64 -8.70 11.78
N ASP A 135 -0.34 -9.81 11.10
CA ASP A 135 1.04 -10.21 10.82
C ASP A 135 1.74 -9.20 9.89
N VAL A 136 1.03 -8.72 8.87
CA VAL A 136 1.55 -7.70 7.93
C VAL A 136 1.78 -6.36 8.67
N ILE A 137 0.87 -5.93 9.52
CA ILE A 137 1.03 -4.72 10.34
C ILE A 137 2.22 -4.85 11.28
N ASN A 138 2.37 -6.01 11.94
CA ASN A 138 3.51 -6.25 12.82
C ASN A 138 4.84 -6.15 12.08
N GLU A 139 4.95 -6.77 10.90
CA GLU A 139 6.16 -6.67 10.05
C GLU A 139 6.45 -5.22 9.64
N LEU A 140 5.43 -4.46 9.22
CA LEU A 140 5.61 -3.06 8.86
C LEU A 140 6.17 -2.23 10.01
N ILE A 141 5.64 -2.41 11.22
CA ILE A 141 6.11 -1.70 12.42
C ILE A 141 7.54 -2.13 12.77
N ASP A 142 7.85 -3.42 12.70
CA ASP A 142 9.20 -3.95 12.98
C ASP A 142 10.25 -3.43 11.95
N ASN A 143 9.82 -3.07 10.75
CA ASN A 143 10.65 -2.46 9.70
C ASN A 143 10.56 -0.91 9.66
N ASP A 144 10.13 -0.28 10.75
CA ASP A 144 10.04 1.18 10.88
C ASP A 144 9.02 1.88 9.94
N TYR A 145 8.05 1.15 9.43
CA TYR A 145 6.92 1.75 8.70
C TYR A 145 5.75 2.02 9.65
N ILE A 146 5.00 3.09 9.36
CA ILE A 146 3.72 3.34 10.01
C ILE A 146 2.57 2.90 9.08
N PRO A 147 1.87 1.80 9.38
CA PRO A 147 0.72 1.38 8.58
C PRO A 147 -0.44 2.37 8.70
N SER A 148 -1.15 2.60 7.60
CA SER A 148 -2.24 3.57 7.53
C SER A 148 -3.44 3.01 6.76
N PHE A 149 -4.63 3.23 7.28
CA PHE A 149 -5.92 2.92 6.65
C PHE A 149 -6.65 4.19 6.18
N CYS A 150 -5.92 5.28 5.97
CA CYS A 150 -6.47 6.60 5.71
C CYS A 150 -7.21 6.69 4.37
N THR A 151 -8.42 7.24 4.41
CA THR A 151 -9.24 7.60 3.25
C THR A 151 -9.59 9.09 3.20
N ALA A 152 -8.93 9.92 4.01
CA ALA A 152 -9.27 11.33 4.18
C ALA A 152 -9.23 12.14 2.88
N CYS A 153 -8.30 11.88 1.98
CA CYS A 153 -8.20 12.58 0.70
C CYS A 153 -9.48 12.43 -0.14
N TYR A 154 -10.05 11.23 -0.20
CA TYR A 154 -11.31 11.00 -0.92
C TYR A 154 -12.48 11.74 -0.27
N ARG A 155 -12.55 11.75 1.05
CA ARG A 155 -13.64 12.38 1.81
C ARG A 155 -13.60 13.90 1.76
N LEU A 156 -12.41 14.48 1.69
CA LEU A 156 -12.20 15.92 1.66
C LEU A 156 -12.04 16.48 0.24
N GLY A 157 -12.33 15.68 -0.79
CA GLY A 157 -12.24 16.12 -2.18
C GLY A 157 -10.80 16.41 -2.66
N ARG A 158 -9.78 15.93 -1.92
CA ARG A 158 -8.38 16.00 -2.37
C ARG A 158 -8.10 14.91 -3.39
N THR A 159 -8.71 15.04 -4.57
CA THR A 159 -8.62 14.11 -5.71
C THR A 159 -8.37 14.89 -6.99
N GLY A 160 -7.96 14.22 -8.07
CA GLY A 160 -7.69 14.87 -9.35
C GLY A 160 -6.61 15.96 -9.26
N GLU A 161 -6.85 17.11 -9.87
CA GLU A 161 -5.93 18.27 -9.83
C GLU A 161 -5.62 18.70 -8.40
N HIS A 162 -6.62 18.74 -7.54
CA HIS A 162 -6.43 19.12 -6.15
C HIS A 162 -5.49 18.16 -5.38
N PHE A 163 -5.51 16.86 -5.69
CA PHE A 163 -4.52 15.93 -5.15
C PHE A 163 -3.11 16.25 -5.66
N MET A 164 -2.96 16.62 -6.94
CA MET A 164 -1.68 16.93 -7.55
C MET A 164 -1.03 18.17 -6.89
N GLU A 165 -1.82 19.17 -6.52
CA GLU A 165 -1.35 20.38 -5.82
C GLU A 165 -0.63 20.07 -4.51
N PHE A 166 -1.02 19.01 -3.81
CA PHE A 166 -0.39 18.58 -2.56
C PHE A 166 0.68 17.50 -2.75
N SER A 167 0.47 16.57 -3.69
CA SER A 167 1.32 15.39 -3.83
C SER A 167 2.62 15.67 -4.58
N VAL A 168 2.57 16.44 -5.67
CA VAL A 168 3.76 16.78 -6.48
C VAL A 168 4.82 17.54 -5.65
N PRO A 169 4.47 18.62 -4.92
CA PRO A 169 5.44 19.31 -4.07
C PRO A 169 5.74 18.59 -2.75
N GLY A 170 5.09 17.45 -2.46
CA GLY A 170 5.28 16.67 -1.25
C GLY A 170 4.53 17.21 -0.02
N PHE A 171 3.69 18.23 -0.16
CA PHE A 171 2.91 18.80 0.95
C PHE A 171 1.87 17.83 1.53
N ILE A 172 1.51 16.80 0.77
CA ILE A 172 0.57 15.77 1.22
C ILE A 172 1.01 15.09 2.54
N LYS A 173 2.31 15.03 2.82
CA LYS A 173 2.86 14.46 4.05
C LYS A 173 2.32 15.14 5.32
N ARG A 174 1.96 16.43 5.25
CA ARG A 174 1.35 17.17 6.37
C ARG A 174 0.01 16.57 6.81
N TYR A 175 -0.65 15.84 5.94
CA TYR A 175 -1.90 15.14 6.24
C TYR A 175 -1.68 13.63 6.41
N CYS A 176 -0.79 13.03 5.60
CA CYS A 176 -0.57 11.59 5.61
C CYS A 176 -0.03 11.09 6.95
N THR A 177 0.99 11.74 7.53
CA THR A 177 1.57 11.31 8.80
C THR A 177 0.58 11.42 9.96
N PRO A 178 -0.11 12.58 10.20
CA PRO A 178 -1.16 12.65 11.20
C PRO A 178 -2.29 11.64 11.03
N ASN A 179 -2.74 11.43 9.79
CA ASN A 179 -3.80 10.46 9.51
C ASN A 179 -3.35 9.01 9.70
N ALA A 180 -2.09 8.67 9.38
CA ALA A 180 -1.53 7.36 9.67
C ALA A 180 -1.52 7.09 11.18
N ILE A 181 -1.10 8.06 11.98
CA ILE A 181 -1.11 7.98 13.44
C ILE A 181 -2.53 7.73 13.96
N LEU A 182 -3.53 8.47 13.46
CA LEU A 182 -4.91 8.31 13.92
C LEU A 182 -5.49 6.95 13.52
N THR A 183 -5.32 6.52 12.27
CA THR A 183 -5.87 5.24 11.80
C THR A 183 -5.17 4.04 12.46
N LEU A 184 -3.86 4.14 12.72
CA LEU A 184 -3.16 3.12 13.50
C LEU A 184 -3.64 3.12 14.96
N SER A 185 -3.93 4.29 15.56
CA SER A 185 -4.49 4.35 16.91
C SER A 185 -5.85 3.67 17.01
N GLU A 186 -6.72 3.86 16.02
CA GLU A 186 -8.02 3.18 15.94
C GLU A 186 -7.82 1.66 15.84
N TYR A 187 -6.93 1.20 14.94
CA TYR A 187 -6.63 -0.21 14.80
C TYR A 187 -6.10 -0.83 16.11
N ILE A 188 -5.20 -0.13 16.80
CA ILE A 188 -4.64 -0.60 18.07
C ILE A 188 -5.75 -0.78 19.12
N VAL A 189 -6.65 0.19 19.23
CA VAL A 189 -7.72 0.15 20.24
C VAL A 189 -8.73 -0.96 19.96
N ASP A 190 -9.02 -1.24 18.68
CA ASP A 190 -10.11 -2.12 18.29
C ASP A 190 -9.69 -3.58 18.05
N TYR A 191 -8.44 -3.80 17.57
CA TYR A 191 -8.08 -5.09 16.97
C TYR A 191 -6.73 -5.67 17.41
N ALA A 192 -5.82 -4.84 17.92
CA ALA A 192 -4.46 -5.30 18.19
C ALA A 192 -4.38 -6.21 19.42
N SER A 193 -3.53 -7.23 19.36
CA SER A 193 -3.09 -7.94 20.55
C SER A 193 -2.30 -7.00 21.47
N PRO A 194 -2.18 -7.31 22.77
CA PRO A 194 -1.39 -6.48 23.70
C PRO A 194 0.04 -6.21 23.21
N GLU A 195 0.70 -7.22 22.63
CA GLU A 195 2.06 -7.11 22.10
C GLU A 195 2.13 -6.19 20.89
N LEU A 196 1.21 -6.35 19.94
CA LEU A 196 1.14 -5.49 18.76
C LEU A 196 0.76 -4.05 19.15
N ALA A 197 -0.11 -3.90 20.15
CA ALA A 197 -0.49 -2.58 20.68
C ALA A 197 0.72 -1.83 21.26
N GLU A 198 1.56 -2.52 22.06
CA GLU A 198 2.79 -1.91 22.62
C GLU A 198 3.72 -1.41 21.51
N LYS A 199 3.99 -2.26 20.50
CA LYS A 199 4.80 -1.88 19.33
C LYS A 199 4.17 -0.71 18.57
N GLY A 200 2.88 -0.76 18.33
CA GLY A 200 2.14 0.26 17.60
C GLY A 200 2.18 1.62 18.29
N TRP A 201 2.01 1.68 19.62
CA TRP A 201 2.15 2.93 20.37
C TRP A 201 3.57 3.51 20.33
N LYS A 202 4.61 2.67 20.37
CA LYS A 202 6.00 3.12 20.16
C LYS A 202 6.24 3.68 18.76
N ALA A 203 5.68 3.05 17.74
CA ALA A 203 5.75 3.55 16.37
C ALA A 203 5.03 4.89 16.21
N ILE A 204 3.88 5.09 16.84
CA ILE A 204 3.15 6.36 16.88
C ILE A 204 4.02 7.44 17.55
N GLU A 205 4.58 7.17 18.72
CA GLU A 205 5.44 8.11 19.44
C GLU A 205 6.64 8.55 18.59
N LYS A 206 7.31 7.60 17.94
CA LYS A 206 8.43 7.87 17.02
C LYS A 206 8.01 8.79 15.87
N ASN A 207 6.87 8.52 15.22
CA ASN A 207 6.39 9.33 14.10
C ASN A 207 5.85 10.69 14.53
N MET A 208 5.41 10.84 15.78
CA MET A 208 5.03 12.14 16.34
C MET A 208 6.25 13.04 16.61
N ALA A 209 7.43 12.49 16.85
CA ALA A 209 8.62 13.25 17.23
C ALA A 209 8.96 14.36 16.22
N ASP A 210 8.78 14.09 14.91
CA ASP A 210 9.11 15.01 13.82
C ASP A 210 8.01 16.06 13.53
N LEU A 211 6.88 16.01 14.21
CA LEU A 211 5.79 16.96 14.02
C LEU A 211 5.97 18.23 14.89
N ASP A 212 5.38 19.34 14.44
CA ASP A 212 5.32 20.54 15.27
C ASP A 212 4.42 20.36 16.49
N GLU A 213 4.65 21.17 17.55
CA GLU A 213 3.95 21.04 18.82
C GLU A 213 2.43 21.24 18.72
N GLY A 214 1.98 22.11 17.82
CA GLY A 214 0.55 22.34 17.59
C GLY A 214 -0.14 21.11 17.03
N MET A 215 0.51 20.47 16.04
CA MET A 215 0.03 19.22 15.45
C MET A 215 0.07 18.07 16.46
N LYS A 216 1.14 17.93 17.25
CA LYS A 216 1.25 16.91 18.31
C LYS A 216 0.08 17.02 19.29
N GLN A 217 -0.19 18.23 19.80
CA GLN A 217 -1.29 18.45 20.74
C GLN A 217 -2.66 18.14 20.10
N SER A 218 -2.85 18.50 18.84
CA SER A 218 -4.07 18.19 18.10
C SER A 218 -4.27 16.68 17.94
N ILE A 219 -3.22 15.93 17.59
CA ILE A 219 -3.25 14.48 17.47
C ILE A 219 -3.55 13.83 18.82
N LEU A 220 -2.89 14.24 19.90
CA LEU A 220 -3.12 13.69 21.25
C LEU A 220 -4.58 13.84 21.69
N LYS A 221 -5.19 15.00 21.43
CA LYS A 221 -6.63 15.21 21.69
C LYS A 221 -7.51 14.25 20.91
N LYS A 222 -7.17 13.99 19.62
CA LYS A 222 -7.92 13.03 18.81
C LYS A 222 -7.68 11.58 19.28
N ILE A 223 -6.47 11.21 19.68
CA ILE A 223 -6.18 9.90 20.28
C ILE A 223 -7.00 9.68 21.57
N ASP A 224 -7.13 10.69 22.42
CA ASP A 224 -7.98 10.59 23.61
C ASP A 224 -9.46 10.37 23.27
N ARG A 225 -9.96 10.97 22.19
CA ARG A 225 -11.32 10.72 21.68
C ARG A 225 -11.46 9.30 21.15
N ILE A 226 -10.45 8.79 20.40
CA ILE A 226 -10.42 7.41 19.93
C ILE A 226 -10.47 6.43 21.11
N LYS A 227 -9.66 6.64 22.15
CA LYS A 227 -9.68 5.83 23.38
C LYS A 227 -11.03 5.85 24.11
N LYS A 228 -11.82 6.91 23.93
CA LYS A 228 -13.19 7.04 24.46
C LYS A 228 -14.28 6.49 23.53
N GLY A 229 -13.90 5.85 22.44
CA GLY A 229 -14.81 5.17 21.51
C GLY A 229 -15.18 5.96 20.26
N GLU A 230 -14.66 7.17 20.06
CA GLU A 230 -14.86 7.90 18.81
C GLU A 230 -14.00 7.29 17.69
N ARG A 231 -14.49 7.31 16.47
CA ARG A 231 -13.84 6.71 15.30
C ARG A 231 -13.87 7.67 14.14
N ASP A 232 -13.03 7.35 13.14
CA ASP A 232 -13.08 8.00 11.85
C ASP A 232 -12.63 9.48 11.92
N LEU A 233 -11.63 9.72 12.76
CA LEU A 233 -11.02 11.03 12.91
C LEU A 233 -9.88 11.23 11.91
N TYR A 234 -9.88 12.37 11.22
CA TYR A 234 -8.86 12.67 10.20
C TYR A 234 -8.58 14.20 10.09
N TYR A 235 -7.57 14.54 9.25
CA TYR A 235 -7.17 15.90 8.88
C TYR A 235 -7.35 16.16 7.39
#